data_c0e774963866b2244a47c627650f081b
#
_entry.id   c0e774963866b2244a47c627650f081b
#
_cell.length_a   1.000
_cell.length_b   1.000
_cell.length_c   1.000
_cell.angle_alpha   90.00
_cell.angle_beta   90.00
_cell.angle_gamma   90.00
#
_symmetry.space_group_name_H-M   'P 1'
#
loop_
_entity.id
_entity.type
_entity.pdbx_description
1 polymer ?
#
loop_
_entity_poly.entity_id
_entity_poly.type
_entity_poly.pdbx_seq_one_letter_code
_entity_poly.pdbx_strand_id
1 'polypeptide(L)'
;QRIFATPIPVWYCKDCGKVILPEVEDLPIDPTVDKPKHACECGCEEFIPEEDVLDTWMDSSISPLSIAGWPDEDYINHFPSDIRPQGHDIIRTWAFYTTLRCIALTGQKPFDDIVINGMVFGEDGNKMSKSRPEFVVGPEEVIEKYGADSLRTWAANSVPGSDVIFDWKDIKHGYRFLRKFW
;
A
#
# COMPACT_ATOMS: atom_id res chain seq x y z
N GLN A 1 8.42 3.60 14.87
CA GLN A 1 7.21 2.79 15.09
C GLN A 1 7.33 1.35 14.61
N ARG A 2 8.14 1.10 13.60
CA ARG A 2 8.32 -0.24 12.99
C ARG A 2 9.80 -0.53 12.86
N ILE A 3 10.17 -1.78 13.11
CA ILE A 3 11.55 -2.26 12.98
C ILE A 3 11.88 -2.57 11.51
N PHE A 4 10.85 -2.93 10.70
CA PHE A 4 10.99 -3.27 9.30
C PHE A 4 10.22 -2.28 8.42
N ALA A 5 10.96 -1.52 7.66
CA ALA A 5 10.51 -0.67 6.55
C ALA A 5 11.73 -0.31 5.71
N THR A 6 11.56 0.51 4.69
CA THR A 6 12.69 0.99 3.87
C THR A 6 13.63 1.82 4.74
N PRO A 7 14.92 1.46 4.86
CA PRO A 7 15.92 2.24 5.59
C PRO A 7 16.06 3.66 5.01
N ILE A 8 16.36 4.62 5.88
CA ILE A 8 16.74 5.97 5.45
C ILE A 8 18.26 5.94 5.19
N PRO A 9 18.72 6.03 3.93
CA PRO A 9 20.10 5.74 3.57
C PRO A 9 21.03 6.91 3.88
N VAL A 10 21.19 7.25 5.16
CA VAL A 10 22.06 8.35 5.59
C VAL A 10 22.94 7.96 6.77
N TRP A 11 24.07 8.64 6.89
CA TRP A 11 24.96 8.57 8.03
C TRP A 11 25.26 9.98 8.52
N TYR A 12 25.69 10.07 9.76
CA TYR A 12 26.13 11.31 10.39
C TYR A 12 27.61 11.22 10.72
N CYS A 13 28.41 12.19 10.27
CA CYS A 13 29.81 12.25 10.63
C CYS A 13 29.95 12.40 12.14
N LYS A 14 30.77 11.55 12.77
CA LYS A 14 30.94 11.53 14.23
C LYS A 14 31.59 12.78 14.77
N ASP A 15 32.47 13.43 14.00
CA ASP A 15 33.23 14.60 14.44
C ASP A 15 32.48 15.91 14.20
N CYS A 16 31.89 16.12 13.02
CA CYS A 16 31.28 17.39 12.65
C CYS A 16 29.74 17.33 12.53
N GLY A 17 29.11 16.14 12.67
CA GLY A 17 27.65 15.96 12.56
C GLY A 17 27.07 16.14 11.15
N LYS A 18 27.92 16.33 10.13
CA LYS A 18 27.47 16.48 8.75
C LYS A 18 26.74 15.22 8.30
N VAL A 19 25.60 15.39 7.61
CA VAL A 19 24.86 14.31 6.97
C VAL A 19 25.64 13.84 5.73
N ILE A 20 25.84 12.54 5.61
CA ILE A 20 26.46 11.88 4.47
C ILE A 20 25.38 11.10 3.73
N LEU A 21 25.28 11.34 2.43
CA LEU A 21 24.35 10.64 1.54
C LEU A 21 25.14 9.67 0.65
N PRO A 22 24.56 8.52 0.27
CA PRO A 22 25.14 7.67 -0.77
C PRO A 22 24.98 8.30 -2.15
N GLU A 23 25.72 7.78 -3.12
CA GLU A 23 25.43 8.02 -4.53
C GLU A 23 24.20 7.19 -4.94
N VAL A 24 23.48 7.63 -5.98
CA VAL A 24 22.25 6.96 -6.44
C VAL A 24 22.53 5.53 -6.91
N GLU A 25 23.69 5.33 -7.51
CA GLU A 25 24.15 4.03 -8.01
C GLU A 25 24.46 3.02 -6.91
N ASP A 26 24.59 3.48 -5.67
CA ASP A 26 24.87 2.63 -4.52
C ASP A 26 23.59 2.07 -3.85
N LEU A 27 22.43 2.61 -4.21
CA LEU A 27 21.16 2.17 -3.66
C LEU A 27 20.74 0.79 -4.19
N PRO A 28 20.08 -0.04 -3.36
CA PRO A 28 19.60 0.24 -1.99
C PRO A 28 20.71 0.11 -0.94
N ILE A 29 20.61 0.92 0.13
CA ILE A 29 21.55 0.91 1.26
C ILE A 29 20.79 0.79 2.58
N ASP A 30 21.29 -0.04 3.48
CA ASP A 30 20.97 -0.07 4.90
C ASP A 30 22.14 0.51 5.69
N PRO A 31 22.03 1.74 6.23
CA PRO A 31 23.17 2.40 6.89
C PRO A 31 23.61 1.69 8.17
N THR A 32 22.79 0.82 8.74
CA THR A 32 23.15 0.02 9.92
C THR A 32 24.11 -1.13 9.59
N VAL A 33 24.17 -1.53 8.32
CA VAL A 33 25.00 -2.63 7.80
C VAL A 33 26.10 -2.09 6.87
N ASP A 34 25.73 -1.17 6.00
CA ASP A 34 26.62 -0.58 4.98
C ASP A 34 27.37 0.63 5.54
N LYS A 35 28.50 0.96 4.91
CA LYS A 35 29.33 2.12 5.28
C LYS A 35 29.46 3.08 4.12
N PRO A 36 29.64 4.40 4.41
CA PRO A 36 29.99 5.36 3.36
C PRO A 36 31.26 4.95 2.62
N LYS A 37 31.31 5.18 1.31
CA LYS A 37 32.49 4.89 0.47
C LYS A 37 33.63 5.88 0.66
N HIS A 38 33.35 7.06 1.17
CA HIS A 38 34.30 8.16 1.28
C HIS A 38 34.30 8.77 2.68
N ALA A 39 35.46 9.27 3.08
CA ALA A 39 35.57 10.04 4.31
C ALA A 39 34.74 11.34 4.23
N CYS A 40 34.32 11.85 5.39
CA CYS A 40 33.72 13.16 5.47
C CYS A 40 34.71 14.27 5.03
N GLU A 41 34.18 15.37 4.51
CA GLU A 41 34.99 16.54 4.13
C GLU A 41 35.86 17.07 5.27
N CYS A 42 35.53 16.81 6.52
CA CYS A 42 36.38 17.15 7.67
C CYS A 42 37.53 16.17 7.89
N GLY A 43 37.63 15.10 7.10
CA GLY A 43 38.64 14.05 7.20
C GLY A 43 38.26 12.89 8.13
N CYS A 44 37.11 12.92 8.78
CA CYS A 44 36.65 11.84 9.65
C CYS A 44 36.14 10.63 8.82
N GLU A 45 36.49 9.42 9.25
CA GLU A 45 36.07 8.16 8.66
C GLU A 45 35.09 7.40 9.57
N GLU A 46 34.73 7.97 10.71
CA GLU A 46 33.75 7.37 11.64
C GLU A 46 32.38 8.02 11.46
N PHE A 47 31.38 7.17 11.33
CA PHE A 47 30.00 7.57 11.05
C PHE A 47 29.02 6.91 12.01
N ILE A 48 27.95 7.62 12.31
CA ILE A 48 26.78 7.13 13.05
C ILE A 48 25.71 6.84 12.01
N PRO A 49 25.22 5.59 11.88
CA PRO A 49 24.16 5.28 10.94
C PRO A 49 22.83 5.87 11.40
N GLU A 50 21.95 6.17 10.45
CA GLU A 50 20.52 6.36 10.75
C GLU A 50 19.89 5.02 11.08
N GLU A 51 19.22 4.93 12.21
CA GLU A 51 18.54 3.72 12.66
C GLU A 51 17.04 3.75 12.38
N ASP A 52 16.48 4.94 12.11
CA ASP A 52 15.07 5.09 11.76
C ASP A 52 14.82 4.61 10.32
N VAL A 53 13.59 4.17 10.09
CA VAL A 53 13.12 3.73 8.79
C VAL A 53 11.99 4.63 8.29
N LEU A 54 11.75 4.64 6.98
CA LEU A 54 10.65 5.38 6.39
C LEU A 54 9.31 4.83 6.88
N ASP A 55 8.32 5.71 6.99
CA ASP A 55 6.93 5.31 7.23
C ASP A 55 6.42 4.47 6.05
N THR A 56 5.63 3.44 6.35
CA THR A 56 5.10 2.53 5.31
C THR A 56 4.21 3.22 4.28
N TRP A 57 3.64 4.39 4.60
CA TRP A 57 2.96 5.21 3.60
C TRP A 57 3.91 5.82 2.57
N MET A 58 5.19 5.95 2.91
CA MET A 58 6.23 6.32 1.94
C MET A 58 6.36 5.24 0.86
N ASP A 59 6.50 3.99 1.25
CA ASP A 59 6.65 2.86 0.31
C ASP A 59 5.39 2.69 -0.52
N SER A 60 4.22 2.65 0.12
CA SER A 60 2.94 2.47 -0.56
C SER A 60 2.61 3.61 -1.51
N SER A 61 3.07 4.83 -1.23
CA SER A 61 2.79 6.00 -2.07
C SER A 61 3.56 6.04 -3.40
N ILE A 62 4.59 5.20 -3.56
CA ILE A 62 5.33 5.08 -4.83
C ILE A 62 4.86 3.88 -5.66
N SER A 63 3.96 3.05 -5.13
CA SER A 63 3.53 1.81 -5.77
C SER A 63 3.05 1.94 -7.22
N PRO A 64 2.33 2.99 -7.65
CA PRO A 64 1.95 3.14 -9.06
C PRO A 64 3.16 3.28 -9.99
N LEU A 65 4.17 4.04 -9.57
CA LEU A 65 5.40 4.22 -10.32
C LEU A 65 6.23 2.93 -10.37
N SER A 66 6.34 2.25 -9.23
CA SER A 66 7.05 0.96 -9.15
C SER A 66 6.40 -0.10 -10.04
N ILE A 67 5.06 -0.19 -10.06
CA ILE A 67 4.33 -1.12 -10.93
C ILE A 67 4.52 -0.77 -12.41
N ALA A 68 4.58 0.51 -12.75
CA ALA A 68 4.82 0.96 -14.12
C ALA A 68 6.28 0.74 -14.59
N GLY A 69 7.21 0.44 -13.67
CA GLY A 69 8.62 0.22 -13.98
C GLY A 69 9.52 1.43 -13.81
N TRP A 70 9.01 2.53 -13.19
CA TRP A 70 9.84 3.69 -12.91
C TRP A 70 11.05 3.31 -12.00
N PRO A 71 12.27 3.80 -12.23
CA PRO A 71 12.63 4.95 -13.10
C PRO A 71 13.04 4.60 -14.55
N ASP A 72 12.81 3.37 -15.03
CA ASP A 72 13.13 3.00 -16.40
C ASP A 72 12.34 3.86 -17.41
N GLU A 73 12.93 4.19 -18.57
CA GLU A 73 12.32 5.16 -19.51
C GLU A 73 10.96 4.73 -20.06
N ASP A 74 10.71 3.43 -20.17
CA ASP A 74 9.47 2.90 -20.73
C ASP A 74 8.30 2.86 -19.75
N TYR A 75 8.50 3.29 -18.46
CA TYR A 75 7.39 3.40 -17.50
C TYR A 75 6.25 4.27 -18.05
N ILE A 76 6.55 5.24 -18.89
CA ILE A 76 5.58 6.17 -19.47
C ILE A 76 4.51 5.46 -20.29
N ASN A 77 4.75 4.25 -20.77
CA ASN A 77 3.80 3.45 -21.52
C ASN A 77 2.73 2.80 -20.62
N HIS A 78 2.96 2.78 -19.29
CA HIS A 78 2.12 2.15 -18.28
C HIS A 78 1.64 3.13 -17.20
N PHE A 79 1.95 4.42 -17.34
CA PHE A 79 1.66 5.47 -16.39
C PHE A 79 1.13 6.74 -17.10
N PRO A 80 0.03 7.35 -16.61
CA PRO A 80 -0.78 6.97 -15.46
C PRO A 80 -1.61 5.70 -15.69
N SER A 81 -2.09 5.06 -14.62
CA SER A 81 -3.07 4.00 -14.75
C SER A 81 -4.47 4.57 -15.01
N ASP A 82 -5.30 3.87 -15.79
CA ASP A 82 -6.65 4.34 -16.14
C ASP A 82 -7.54 4.47 -14.91
N ILE A 83 -7.54 3.45 -14.04
CA ILE A 83 -8.49 3.39 -12.93
C ILE A 83 -7.85 2.84 -11.65
N ARG A 84 -8.20 3.45 -10.51
CA ARG A 84 -7.81 3.01 -9.17
C ARG A 84 -9.02 2.83 -8.26
N PRO A 85 -9.47 1.59 -7.98
CA PRO A 85 -10.43 1.33 -6.92
C PRO A 85 -9.79 1.43 -5.54
N GLN A 86 -10.45 2.10 -4.61
CA GLN A 86 -10.01 2.17 -3.20
C GLN A 86 -11.17 2.47 -2.24
N GLY A 87 -10.96 2.16 -0.96
CA GLY A 87 -11.88 2.57 0.09
C GLY A 87 -11.82 4.07 0.40
N HIS A 88 -12.91 4.63 0.92
CA HIS A 88 -12.98 6.04 1.31
C HIS A 88 -12.09 6.36 2.53
N ASP A 89 -11.72 5.39 3.33
CA ASP A 89 -10.94 5.54 4.56
C ASP A 89 -9.47 5.89 4.31
N ILE A 90 -8.95 5.65 3.10
CA ILE A 90 -7.57 5.95 2.72
C ILE A 90 -7.43 7.15 1.74
N ILE A 91 -8.46 7.95 1.57
CA ILE A 91 -8.39 9.15 0.70
C ILE A 91 -7.33 10.14 1.21
N ARG A 92 -7.33 10.45 2.52
CA ARG A 92 -6.39 11.40 3.12
C ARG A 92 -4.99 10.86 3.36
N THR A 93 -4.81 9.56 3.26
CA THR A 93 -3.53 8.90 3.44
C THR A 93 -3.02 8.41 2.09
N TRP A 94 -3.36 7.21 1.69
CA TRP A 94 -2.78 6.58 0.50
C TRP A 94 -3.01 7.40 -0.79
N ALA A 95 -4.25 7.82 -1.08
CA ALA A 95 -4.53 8.57 -2.32
C ALA A 95 -3.82 9.93 -2.35
N PHE A 96 -3.85 10.66 -1.23
CA PHE A 96 -3.17 11.96 -1.13
C PHE A 96 -1.66 11.81 -1.26
N TYR A 97 -1.03 10.92 -0.49
CA TYR A 97 0.42 10.75 -0.52
C TYR A 97 0.90 10.23 -1.89
N THR A 98 0.15 9.31 -2.49
CA THR A 98 0.47 8.77 -3.81
C THR A 98 0.39 9.86 -4.89
N THR A 99 -0.67 10.64 -4.90
CA THR A 99 -0.84 11.73 -5.88
C THR A 99 0.25 12.78 -5.71
N LEU A 100 0.51 13.22 -4.48
CA LEU A 100 1.54 14.22 -4.19
C LEU A 100 2.92 13.75 -4.65
N ARG A 101 3.26 12.50 -4.35
CA ARG A 101 4.58 11.94 -4.67
C ARG A 101 4.75 11.72 -6.17
N CYS A 102 3.77 11.13 -6.85
CA CYS A 102 3.86 10.93 -8.29
C CYS A 102 4.00 12.26 -9.03
N ILE A 103 3.22 13.27 -8.66
CA ILE A 103 3.35 14.62 -9.25
C ILE A 103 4.73 15.21 -8.95
N ALA A 104 5.24 15.07 -7.72
CA ALA A 104 6.55 15.63 -7.37
C ALA A 104 7.70 14.97 -8.14
N LEU A 105 7.61 13.67 -8.43
CA LEU A 105 8.66 12.91 -9.10
C LEU A 105 8.57 12.98 -10.63
N THR A 106 7.37 13.03 -11.19
CA THR A 106 7.15 12.85 -12.64
C THR A 106 6.41 14.03 -13.29
N GLY A 107 5.82 14.94 -12.52
CA GLY A 107 4.94 15.99 -13.01
C GLY A 107 3.53 15.49 -13.43
N GLN A 108 3.23 14.18 -13.24
CA GLN A 108 1.99 13.56 -13.71
C GLN A 108 1.17 12.97 -12.56
N LYS A 109 -0.16 12.97 -12.71
CA LYS A 109 -1.08 12.28 -11.80
C LYS A 109 -0.91 10.76 -11.92
N PRO A 110 -1.10 9.98 -10.84
CA PRO A 110 -0.91 8.53 -10.88
C PRO A 110 -2.06 7.76 -11.53
N PHE A 111 -3.26 8.33 -11.59
CA PHE A 111 -4.49 7.69 -12.10
C PHE A 111 -5.32 8.69 -12.89
N ASP A 112 -6.03 8.22 -13.89
CA ASP A 112 -7.04 9.02 -14.59
C ASP A 112 -8.29 9.14 -13.72
N ASP A 113 -8.79 8.02 -13.21
CA ASP A 113 -9.97 7.95 -12.37
C ASP A 113 -9.70 7.20 -11.05
N ILE A 114 -10.30 7.68 -9.96
CA ILE A 114 -10.32 6.97 -8.66
C ILE A 114 -11.76 6.58 -8.35
N VAL A 115 -12.03 5.28 -8.30
CA VAL A 115 -13.32 4.74 -7.88
C VAL A 115 -13.30 4.51 -6.37
N ILE A 116 -14.15 5.26 -5.66
CA ILE A 116 -14.25 5.14 -4.20
C ILE A 116 -15.25 4.06 -3.83
N ASN A 117 -14.77 3.01 -3.19
CA ASN A 117 -15.58 1.91 -2.69
C ASN A 117 -16.10 2.20 -1.28
N GLY A 118 -17.27 1.65 -0.96
CA GLY A 118 -17.78 1.58 0.41
C GLY A 118 -17.02 0.54 1.24
N MET A 119 -17.35 0.50 2.52
CA MET A 119 -16.79 -0.45 3.50
C MET A 119 -17.70 -1.66 3.64
N VAL A 120 -17.08 -2.80 3.96
CA VAL A 120 -17.82 -4.00 4.38
C VAL A 120 -17.87 -4.02 5.91
N PHE A 121 -19.08 -4.04 6.45
CA PHE A 121 -19.36 -4.14 7.89
C PHE A 121 -19.71 -5.57 8.27
N GLY A 122 -19.49 -5.94 9.53
CA GLY A 122 -19.93 -7.20 10.08
C GLY A 122 -21.47 -7.28 10.18
N GLU A 123 -21.99 -8.47 10.50
CA GLU A 123 -23.44 -8.69 10.70
C GLU A 123 -24.05 -7.79 11.80
N ASP A 124 -23.22 -7.30 12.71
CA ASP A 124 -23.60 -6.35 13.77
C ASP A 124 -23.69 -4.89 13.26
N GLY A 125 -23.44 -4.64 11.98
CA GLY A 125 -23.44 -3.32 11.36
C GLY A 125 -22.23 -2.44 11.75
N ASN A 126 -21.22 -3.01 12.37
CA ASN A 126 -19.99 -2.30 12.74
C ASN A 126 -18.81 -2.70 11.88
N LYS A 127 -17.78 -1.83 11.83
CA LYS A 127 -16.54 -2.12 11.11
C LYS A 127 -15.90 -3.39 11.68
N MET A 128 -15.58 -4.34 10.79
CA MET A 128 -14.81 -5.53 11.16
C MET A 128 -13.43 -5.12 11.70
N SER A 129 -13.05 -5.66 12.85
CA SER A 129 -11.82 -5.29 13.54
C SER A 129 -11.21 -6.50 14.23
N LYS A 130 -9.88 -6.56 14.25
CA LYS A 130 -9.13 -7.62 14.95
C LYS A 130 -9.41 -7.66 16.47
N SER A 131 -9.89 -6.56 17.04
CA SER A 131 -10.28 -6.49 18.46
C SER A 131 -11.64 -7.13 18.75
N ARG A 132 -12.42 -7.45 17.72
CA ARG A 132 -13.72 -8.12 17.79
C ARG A 132 -13.78 -9.23 16.75
N PRO A 133 -12.97 -10.29 16.91
CA PRO A 133 -12.80 -11.33 15.91
C PRO A 133 -14.08 -12.12 15.62
N GLU A 134 -15.01 -12.17 16.55
CA GLU A 134 -16.30 -12.86 16.41
C GLU A 134 -17.22 -12.26 15.33
N PHE A 135 -16.99 -11.02 14.93
CA PHE A 135 -17.74 -10.34 13.85
C PHE A 135 -16.92 -10.20 12.56
N VAL A 136 -15.70 -10.78 12.54
CA VAL A 136 -14.86 -10.77 11.34
C VAL A 136 -15.14 -11.99 10.51
N VAL A 137 -15.63 -11.80 9.29
CA VAL A 137 -15.79 -12.87 8.31
C VAL A 137 -14.71 -12.73 7.25
N GLY A 138 -13.80 -13.71 7.20
CA GLY A 138 -12.77 -13.79 6.17
C GLY A 138 -13.31 -14.38 4.86
N PRO A 139 -12.77 -13.98 3.71
CA PRO A 139 -13.15 -14.57 2.43
C PRO A 139 -12.90 -16.10 2.41
N GLU A 140 -11.87 -16.59 3.09
CA GLU A 140 -11.53 -18.00 3.20
C GLU A 140 -12.69 -18.81 3.81
N GLU A 141 -13.30 -18.31 4.87
CA GLU A 141 -14.44 -18.97 5.53
C GLU A 141 -15.66 -19.07 4.61
N VAL A 142 -15.90 -18.03 3.83
CA VAL A 142 -17.02 -18.03 2.84
C VAL A 142 -16.72 -19.02 1.71
N ILE A 143 -15.49 -19.03 1.22
CA ILE A 143 -15.06 -19.92 0.12
C ILE A 143 -15.14 -21.39 0.54
N GLU A 144 -14.68 -21.72 1.74
CA GLU A 144 -14.74 -23.08 2.27
C GLU A 144 -16.17 -23.58 2.39
N LYS A 145 -17.11 -22.75 2.86
CA LYS A 145 -18.51 -23.13 3.11
C LYS A 145 -19.38 -23.13 1.85
N TYR A 146 -19.17 -22.17 0.93
CA TYR A 146 -20.10 -21.91 -0.17
C TYR A 146 -19.44 -21.75 -1.55
N GLY A 147 -18.13 -21.88 -1.64
CA GLY A 147 -17.35 -21.71 -2.87
C GLY A 147 -17.11 -20.24 -3.24
N ALA A 148 -16.06 -20.02 -4.02
CA ALA A 148 -15.60 -18.68 -4.42
C ALA A 148 -16.64 -17.89 -5.23
N ASP A 149 -17.40 -18.57 -6.07
CA ASP A 149 -18.38 -17.92 -6.93
C ASP A 149 -19.59 -17.37 -6.16
N SER A 150 -19.90 -17.95 -5.01
CA SER A 150 -20.94 -17.41 -4.10
C SER A 150 -20.49 -16.07 -3.52
N LEU A 151 -19.22 -15.95 -3.13
CA LEU A 151 -18.64 -14.68 -2.68
C LEU A 151 -18.57 -13.65 -3.81
N ARG A 152 -18.16 -14.06 -5.00
CA ARG A 152 -18.13 -13.17 -6.19
C ARG A 152 -19.52 -12.67 -6.55
N THR A 153 -20.54 -13.54 -6.49
CA THR A 153 -21.94 -13.18 -6.74
C THR A 153 -22.44 -12.15 -5.73
N TRP A 154 -22.10 -12.35 -4.45
CA TRP A 154 -22.41 -11.37 -3.40
C TRP A 154 -21.75 -10.03 -3.66
N ALA A 155 -20.45 -10.03 -3.96
CA ALA A 155 -19.69 -8.82 -4.26
C ALA A 155 -20.24 -8.07 -5.50
N ALA A 156 -20.59 -8.80 -6.55
CA ALA A 156 -21.15 -8.24 -7.79
C ALA A 156 -22.53 -7.60 -7.61
N ASN A 157 -23.28 -7.97 -6.59
CA ASN A 157 -24.56 -7.36 -6.23
C ASN A 157 -24.40 -6.08 -5.39
N SER A 158 -23.20 -5.77 -4.95
CA SER A 158 -22.92 -4.56 -4.17
C SER A 158 -22.86 -3.34 -5.08
N VAL A 159 -23.31 -2.20 -4.57
CA VAL A 159 -23.27 -0.92 -5.30
C VAL A 159 -21.95 -0.22 -4.98
N PRO A 160 -21.11 0.13 -5.97
CA PRO A 160 -19.90 0.90 -5.75
C PRO A 160 -20.21 2.22 -5.01
N GLY A 161 -19.36 2.59 -4.06
CA GLY A 161 -19.52 3.81 -3.26
C GLY A 161 -20.47 3.72 -2.08
N SER A 162 -21.14 2.58 -1.91
CA SER A 162 -22.04 2.33 -0.76
C SER A 162 -21.45 1.32 0.19
N ASP A 163 -21.64 1.56 1.49
CA ASP A 163 -21.28 0.59 2.52
C ASP A 163 -22.19 -0.64 2.46
N VAL A 164 -21.65 -1.81 2.77
CA VAL A 164 -22.38 -3.09 2.72
C VAL A 164 -22.22 -3.80 4.05
N ILE A 165 -23.34 -4.25 4.61
CA ILE A 165 -23.35 -5.15 5.76
C ILE A 165 -23.25 -6.58 5.22
N PHE A 166 -22.27 -7.34 5.72
CA PHE A 166 -22.16 -8.76 5.38
C PHE A 166 -23.30 -9.56 6.01
N ASP A 167 -23.98 -10.37 5.23
CA ASP A 167 -25.03 -11.30 5.72
C ASP A 167 -24.85 -12.68 5.05
N TRP A 168 -24.76 -13.71 5.86
CA TRP A 168 -24.70 -15.10 5.40
C TRP A 168 -25.90 -15.53 4.57
N LYS A 169 -27.05 -14.89 4.73
CA LYS A 169 -28.25 -15.17 3.92
C LYS A 169 -28.03 -14.81 2.46
N ASP A 170 -27.35 -13.71 2.21
CA ASP A 170 -27.03 -13.25 0.84
C ASP A 170 -26.04 -14.19 0.17
N ILE A 171 -25.03 -14.66 0.90
CA ILE A 171 -24.10 -15.70 0.41
C ILE A 171 -24.86 -16.98 0.06
N LYS A 172 -25.74 -17.45 0.94
CA LYS A 172 -26.57 -18.65 0.69
C LYS A 172 -27.51 -18.46 -0.50
N HIS A 173 -28.02 -17.25 -0.69
CA HIS A 173 -28.85 -16.92 -1.86
C HIS A 173 -28.06 -17.06 -3.15
N GLY A 174 -26.89 -16.46 -3.21
CA GLY A 174 -25.95 -16.58 -4.35
C GLY A 174 -25.58 -18.04 -4.64
N TYR A 175 -25.25 -18.81 -3.60
CA TYR A 175 -24.96 -20.24 -3.73
C TYR A 175 -26.11 -21.04 -4.34
N ARG A 176 -27.36 -20.81 -3.88
CA ARG A 176 -28.55 -21.48 -4.41
C ARG A 176 -28.85 -21.08 -5.86
N PHE A 177 -28.63 -19.81 -6.20
CA PHE A 177 -28.74 -19.31 -7.57
C PHE A 177 -27.77 -20.03 -8.49
N LEU A 178 -26.48 -20.05 -8.13
CA LEU A 178 -25.43 -20.69 -8.93
C LEU A 178 -25.69 -22.17 -9.16
N ARG A 179 -26.16 -22.91 -8.14
CA ARG A 179 -26.54 -24.33 -8.30
C ARG A 179 -27.71 -24.60 -9.25
N LYS A 180 -28.55 -23.61 -9.52
CA LYS A 180 -29.65 -23.71 -10.48
C LYS A 180 -29.20 -23.26 -11.89
N PHE A 181 -28.25 -22.34 -11.92
CA PHE A 181 -27.72 -21.81 -13.16
C PHE A 181 -26.77 -22.80 -13.83
N TRP A 182 -25.95 -23.50 -13.05
CA TRP A 182 -24.98 -24.47 -13.48
C TRP A 182 -25.53 -25.90 -13.58
#